data_2132ca255d0e909bfb14b83683f444e4
#
_entry.id   2132ca255d0e909bfb14b83683f444e4
#
_cell.length_a   1.000
_cell.length_b   1.000
_cell.length_c   1.000
_cell.angle_alpha   90.00
_cell.angle_beta   90.00
_cell.angle_gamma   90.00
#
_symmetry.space_group_name_H-M   'P 1'
#
loop_
_entity.id
_entity.type
_entity.pdbx_description
1 polymer ?
#
loop_
_entity_poly.entity_id
_entity_poly.type
_entity_poly.pdbx_seq_one_letter_code
_entity_poly.pdbx_strand_id
1 'polypeptide(L)'
;MSRTVVLVDAVRTPFGKAGGMYAGTRADDLLVRAIRGLLERNPQIDPAAIEDVAIAAATQTGDQGMNIGRSAALLSGLPNTVPGYSVDRWCAGALTAVTTIAGAIAMGTNEIAIAGGVEHMGNHPMGEGMDPNPRYLAERIVEQDALAMGATAERLHDRFPQLTKERADRYAMNSQVKTAKAYAEGKIQRDLIPTAARSAELCWTVATADEAPRPQTTMEGLAGLKTPFRPAGRVTPGNSSGLNDGATAAILASEEKALELGLTIKAKMVTYAFAGVEPEIMGYGPVPSTIKALKQANLKIEDIGAFEINEAFAVQVIAFLDHFGIADDDPRVNPYGGAIAVGHPLASSGVRLMLNLARTFESQPEVRYGITTMCIGLGMGGTVIWENPNFKGAK
;
A
#
# COMPACT_ATOMS: atom_id res chain seq x y z
N MET A 1 -12.15 -23.57 -15.59
CA MET A 1 -11.05 -22.60 -15.79
C MET A 1 -11.23 -21.51 -14.77
N SER A 2 -10.17 -20.98 -14.16
CA SER A 2 -10.30 -19.82 -13.25
C SER A 2 -10.66 -18.58 -14.07
N ARG A 3 -11.57 -17.73 -13.54
CA ARG A 3 -11.92 -16.45 -14.16
C ARG A 3 -10.76 -15.47 -14.09
N THR A 4 -10.61 -14.63 -15.10
CA THR A 4 -9.65 -13.51 -15.07
C THR A 4 -10.18 -12.43 -14.12
N VAL A 5 -9.33 -12.03 -13.17
CA VAL A 5 -9.66 -10.98 -12.19
C VAL A 5 -9.07 -9.66 -12.64
N VAL A 6 -9.88 -8.61 -12.60
CA VAL A 6 -9.49 -7.28 -13.04
C VAL A 6 -9.69 -6.22 -11.96
N LEU A 7 -8.79 -5.23 -11.94
CA LEU A 7 -8.99 -3.98 -11.24
C LEU A 7 -9.80 -3.05 -12.11
N VAL A 8 -10.98 -2.66 -11.64
CA VAL A 8 -11.88 -1.73 -12.33
C VAL A 8 -11.53 -0.28 -11.96
N ASP A 9 -11.57 0.03 -10.68
CA ASP A 9 -11.21 1.35 -10.17
C ASP A 9 -10.67 1.26 -8.76
N ALA A 10 -9.96 2.30 -8.35
CA ALA A 10 -9.51 2.45 -6.97
C ALA A 10 -9.44 3.94 -6.62
N VAL A 11 -9.54 4.22 -5.33
CA VAL A 11 -9.47 5.57 -4.78
C VAL A 11 -8.82 5.55 -3.40
N ARG A 12 -8.42 6.72 -2.93
CA ARG A 12 -7.97 6.91 -1.57
C ARG A 12 -8.39 8.28 -1.01
N THR A 13 -8.44 8.38 0.29
CA THR A 13 -8.41 9.69 0.94
C THR A 13 -7.01 10.31 0.78
N PRO A 14 -6.84 11.62 0.85
CA PRO A 14 -5.55 12.20 1.19
C PRO A 14 -4.98 11.54 2.44
N PHE A 15 -3.67 11.31 2.50
CA PHE A 15 -3.04 10.74 3.68
C PHE A 15 -2.61 11.85 4.65
N GLY A 16 -3.09 11.75 5.90
CA GLY A 16 -2.74 12.62 7.01
C GLY A 16 -1.49 12.13 7.75
N LYS A 17 -0.88 13.01 8.52
CA LYS A 17 0.10 12.64 9.56
C LYS A 17 -0.62 12.22 10.82
N ALA A 18 -0.06 11.29 11.56
CA ALA A 18 -0.56 10.97 12.91
C ALA A 18 -0.62 12.24 13.79
N GLY A 19 -1.79 12.50 14.35
CA GLY A 19 -2.08 13.73 15.10
C GLY A 19 -2.21 15.00 14.24
N GLY A 20 -2.24 14.86 12.90
CA GLY A 20 -2.41 15.95 11.96
C GLY A 20 -3.87 16.23 11.58
N MET A 21 -4.11 16.41 10.28
CA MET A 21 -5.41 16.88 9.77
C MET A 21 -6.60 16.01 10.15
N TYR A 22 -6.40 14.73 10.46
CA TYR A 22 -7.45 13.78 10.84
C TYR A 22 -7.55 13.48 12.34
N ALA A 23 -6.82 14.17 13.20
CA ALA A 23 -6.76 13.87 14.63
C ALA A 23 -8.14 13.80 15.32
N GLY A 24 -9.13 14.54 14.84
CA GLY A 24 -10.51 14.50 15.32
C GLY A 24 -11.47 13.76 14.40
N THR A 25 -10.99 13.05 13.37
CA THR A 25 -11.81 12.29 12.41
C THR A 25 -11.75 10.80 12.75
N ARG A 26 -12.84 10.10 12.68
CA ARG A 26 -12.88 8.64 12.90
C ARG A 26 -12.27 7.86 11.73
N ALA A 27 -11.65 6.74 11.99
CA ALA A 27 -11.08 5.87 10.97
C ALA A 27 -12.18 5.28 10.05
N ASP A 28 -13.29 4.84 10.61
CA ASP A 28 -14.43 4.31 9.86
C ASP A 28 -15.03 5.37 8.91
N ASP A 29 -15.10 6.65 9.31
CA ASP A 29 -15.55 7.73 8.44
C ASP A 29 -14.62 7.99 7.25
N LEU A 30 -13.31 7.87 7.43
CA LEU A 30 -12.33 7.92 6.32
C LEU A 30 -12.59 6.81 5.31
N LEU A 31 -12.83 5.58 5.79
CA LEU A 31 -13.11 4.42 4.95
C LEU A 31 -14.46 4.57 4.23
N VAL A 32 -15.50 5.00 4.93
CA VAL A 32 -16.83 5.28 4.34
C VAL A 32 -16.70 6.31 3.22
N ARG A 33 -15.90 7.35 3.42
CA ARG A 33 -15.68 8.36 2.36
C ARG A 33 -14.99 7.77 1.14
N ALA A 34 -13.99 6.90 1.34
CA ALA A 34 -13.32 6.21 0.22
C ALA A 34 -14.30 5.31 -0.55
N ILE A 35 -15.10 4.49 0.16
CA ILE A 35 -16.08 3.59 -0.49
C ILE A 35 -17.14 4.40 -1.24
N ARG A 36 -17.72 5.43 -0.62
CA ARG A 36 -18.72 6.29 -1.29
C ARG A 36 -18.14 6.97 -2.51
N GLY A 37 -16.94 7.55 -2.41
CA GLY A 37 -16.28 8.18 -3.54
C GLY A 37 -15.94 7.21 -4.67
N LEU A 38 -15.63 5.97 -4.34
CA LEU A 38 -15.43 4.91 -5.33
C LEU A 38 -16.74 4.59 -6.09
N LEU A 39 -17.86 4.45 -5.38
CA LEU A 39 -19.17 4.21 -5.98
C LEU A 39 -19.67 5.43 -6.78
N GLU A 40 -19.49 6.64 -6.27
CA GLU A 40 -19.81 7.90 -6.98
C GLU A 40 -19.08 8.02 -8.33
N ARG A 41 -17.84 7.49 -8.42
CA ARG A 41 -17.05 7.47 -9.67
C ARG A 41 -17.49 6.39 -10.65
N ASN A 42 -18.23 5.38 -10.20
CA ASN A 42 -18.66 4.24 -10.98
C ASN A 42 -20.20 4.07 -10.93
N PRO A 43 -20.97 5.09 -11.36
CA PRO A 43 -22.43 5.12 -11.20
C PRO A 43 -23.16 4.04 -12.01
N GLN A 44 -22.48 3.38 -12.95
CA GLN A 44 -23.03 2.24 -13.69
C GLN A 44 -23.04 0.93 -12.87
N ILE A 45 -22.40 0.90 -11.71
CA ILE A 45 -22.46 -0.24 -10.81
C ILE A 45 -23.63 -0.04 -9.83
N ASP A 46 -24.62 -0.91 -9.90
CA ASP A 46 -25.65 -0.99 -8.88
C ASP A 46 -24.98 -1.39 -7.53
N PRO A 47 -25.12 -0.60 -6.47
CA PRO A 47 -24.61 -0.99 -5.15
C PRO A 47 -25.07 -2.38 -4.68
N ALA A 48 -26.26 -2.85 -5.14
CA ALA A 48 -26.77 -4.18 -4.84
C ALA A 48 -26.05 -5.31 -5.60
N ALA A 49 -25.29 -4.98 -6.64
CA ALA A 49 -24.45 -5.94 -7.36
C ALA A 49 -23.14 -6.24 -6.65
N ILE A 50 -22.75 -5.44 -5.64
CA ILE A 50 -21.55 -5.72 -4.84
C ILE A 50 -21.83 -6.94 -3.97
N GLU A 51 -21.00 -7.98 -4.12
CA GLU A 51 -21.24 -9.28 -3.48
C GLU A 51 -20.44 -9.47 -2.20
N ASP A 52 -19.37 -8.68 -1.97
CA ASP A 52 -18.60 -8.70 -0.71
C ASP A 52 -17.75 -7.44 -0.53
N VAL A 53 -17.39 -7.14 0.73
CA VAL A 53 -16.52 -6.01 1.11
C VAL A 53 -15.42 -6.49 2.05
N ALA A 54 -14.20 -6.63 1.53
CA ALA A 54 -13.02 -7.02 2.30
C ALA A 54 -12.19 -5.80 2.70
N ILE A 55 -12.10 -5.49 3.97
CA ILE A 55 -11.35 -4.34 4.47
C ILE A 55 -10.26 -4.78 5.44
N ALA A 56 -9.11 -4.18 5.30
CA ALA A 56 -7.99 -4.39 6.20
C ALA A 56 -7.80 -3.23 7.18
N ALA A 57 -7.43 -3.58 8.41
CA ALA A 57 -6.84 -2.70 9.39
C ALA A 57 -5.78 -3.48 10.17
N ALA A 58 -4.61 -2.89 10.40
CA ALA A 58 -3.54 -3.56 11.17
C ALA A 58 -3.80 -3.47 12.67
N THR A 59 -4.43 -2.39 13.12
CA THR A 59 -4.85 -2.20 14.51
C THR A 59 -6.37 -2.31 14.58
N GLN A 60 -6.90 -3.52 14.79
CA GLN A 60 -8.35 -3.79 14.77
C GLN A 60 -9.00 -3.51 16.14
N THR A 61 -8.86 -2.29 16.64
CA THR A 61 -9.44 -1.80 17.88
C THR A 61 -10.31 -0.54 17.63
N GLY A 62 -11.12 -0.14 18.60
CA GLY A 62 -11.92 1.06 18.52
C GLY A 62 -12.76 1.14 17.24
N ASP A 63 -12.66 2.25 16.52
CA ASP A 63 -13.37 2.49 15.25
C ASP A 63 -12.72 1.81 14.02
N GLN A 64 -11.62 1.07 14.21
CA GLN A 64 -11.05 0.13 13.24
C GLN A 64 -11.41 -1.33 13.54
N GLY A 65 -12.12 -1.58 14.63
CA GLY A 65 -12.58 -2.90 15.08
C GLY A 65 -13.95 -3.31 14.53
N MET A 66 -14.59 -4.22 15.24
CA MET A 66 -16.00 -4.61 15.04
C MET A 66 -16.35 -5.06 13.60
N ASN A 67 -15.46 -5.86 12.98
CA ASN A 67 -15.59 -6.23 11.58
C ASN A 67 -15.77 -4.98 10.68
N ILE A 68 -14.71 -4.15 10.59
CA ILE A 68 -14.74 -2.88 9.88
C ILE A 68 -15.24 -3.02 8.42
N GLY A 69 -15.02 -4.17 7.77
CA GLY A 69 -15.52 -4.43 6.42
C GLY A 69 -17.04 -4.39 6.35
N ARG A 70 -17.71 -5.08 7.28
CA ARG A 70 -19.19 -5.05 7.34
C ARG A 70 -19.72 -3.71 7.83
N SER A 71 -19.09 -3.13 8.86
CA SER A 71 -19.49 -1.83 9.40
C SER A 71 -19.40 -0.74 8.33
N ALA A 72 -18.31 -0.68 7.60
CA ALA A 72 -18.12 0.29 6.53
C ALA A 72 -19.07 0.08 5.35
N ALA A 73 -19.39 -1.16 4.99
CA ALA A 73 -20.39 -1.46 3.95
C ALA A 73 -21.75 -0.83 4.30
N LEU A 74 -22.22 -1.05 5.53
CA LEU A 74 -23.49 -0.49 6.00
C LEU A 74 -23.46 1.04 6.09
N LEU A 75 -22.42 1.60 6.68
CA LEU A 75 -22.25 3.06 6.83
C LEU A 75 -22.10 3.77 5.47
N SER A 76 -21.58 3.08 4.47
CA SER A 76 -21.45 3.61 3.10
C SER A 76 -22.77 3.63 2.34
N GLY A 77 -23.81 2.96 2.86
CA GLY A 77 -25.13 2.89 2.24
C GLY A 77 -25.30 1.71 1.27
N LEU A 78 -24.40 0.73 1.31
CA LEU A 78 -24.61 -0.53 0.59
C LEU A 78 -25.82 -1.28 1.19
N PRO A 79 -26.58 -2.03 0.39
CA PRO A 79 -27.70 -2.82 0.88
C PRO A 79 -27.33 -3.81 1.98
N ASN A 80 -28.29 -4.10 2.87
CA ASN A 80 -28.07 -5.07 3.96
C ASN A 80 -27.73 -6.48 3.48
N THR A 81 -27.97 -6.78 2.22
CA THR A 81 -27.63 -8.04 1.56
C THR A 81 -26.13 -8.17 1.26
N VAL A 82 -25.39 -7.06 1.21
CA VAL A 82 -23.95 -7.07 0.93
C VAL A 82 -23.18 -7.45 2.19
N PRO A 83 -22.53 -8.60 2.25
CA PRO A 83 -21.71 -8.99 3.41
C PRO A 83 -20.42 -8.18 3.47
N GLY A 84 -19.63 -8.43 4.50
CA GLY A 84 -18.31 -7.82 4.61
C GLY A 84 -17.50 -8.45 5.73
N TYR A 85 -16.21 -8.40 5.62
CA TYR A 85 -15.28 -8.95 6.61
C TYR A 85 -14.00 -8.13 6.74
N SER A 86 -13.32 -8.32 7.86
CA SER A 86 -12.03 -7.70 8.13
C SER A 86 -10.90 -8.70 7.91
N VAL A 87 -9.77 -8.21 7.41
CA VAL A 87 -8.52 -8.97 7.33
C VAL A 87 -7.40 -8.21 8.00
N ASP A 88 -6.40 -8.95 8.48
CA ASP A 88 -5.13 -8.39 8.95
C ASP A 88 -3.96 -9.13 8.29
N ARG A 89 -3.09 -8.38 7.72
CA ARG A 89 -1.71 -8.70 7.38
C ARG A 89 -0.86 -7.43 7.45
N TRP A 90 -1.08 -6.67 8.51
CA TRP A 90 -0.36 -5.42 8.82
C TRP A 90 -0.21 -4.52 7.59
N CYS A 91 1.04 -4.14 7.22
CA CYS A 91 1.29 -3.25 6.07
C CYS A 91 0.64 -3.73 4.76
N ALA A 92 0.56 -5.04 4.54
CA ALA A 92 -0.05 -5.62 3.34
C ALA A 92 -1.55 -5.94 3.51
N GLY A 93 -2.22 -5.31 4.46
CA GLY A 93 -3.63 -5.56 4.73
C GLY A 93 -4.51 -5.40 3.49
N ALA A 94 -4.54 -4.22 2.85
CA ALA A 94 -5.33 -3.99 1.64
C ALA A 94 -4.88 -4.88 0.47
N LEU A 95 -3.58 -5.16 0.32
CA LEU A 95 -3.12 -6.09 -0.69
C LEU A 95 -3.67 -7.50 -0.43
N THR A 96 -3.80 -7.90 0.85
CA THR A 96 -4.41 -9.17 1.25
C THR A 96 -5.92 -9.16 0.98
N ALA A 97 -6.64 -8.10 1.30
CA ALA A 97 -8.06 -7.94 0.97
C ALA A 97 -8.28 -8.11 -0.55
N VAL A 98 -7.46 -7.43 -1.37
CA VAL A 98 -7.45 -7.54 -2.84
C VAL A 98 -7.22 -8.98 -3.29
N THR A 99 -6.20 -9.66 -2.78
CA THR A 99 -5.90 -11.04 -3.20
C THR A 99 -6.91 -12.07 -2.69
N THR A 100 -7.58 -11.81 -1.57
CA THR A 100 -8.66 -12.67 -1.04
C THR A 100 -9.92 -12.54 -1.90
N ILE A 101 -10.33 -11.32 -2.22
CA ILE A 101 -11.44 -11.06 -3.17
C ILE A 101 -11.10 -11.63 -4.55
N ALA A 102 -9.87 -11.45 -5.03
CA ALA A 102 -9.44 -12.02 -6.31
C ALA A 102 -9.56 -13.55 -6.32
N GLY A 103 -9.23 -14.23 -5.22
CA GLY A 103 -9.44 -15.66 -5.07
C GLY A 103 -10.91 -16.06 -5.18
N ALA A 104 -11.80 -15.33 -4.52
CA ALA A 104 -13.25 -15.56 -4.57
C ALA A 104 -13.80 -15.37 -6.00
N ILE A 105 -13.38 -14.31 -6.71
CA ILE A 105 -13.77 -14.06 -8.11
C ILE A 105 -13.23 -15.16 -9.04
N ALA A 106 -11.96 -15.53 -8.88
CA ALA A 106 -11.33 -16.56 -9.71
C ALA A 106 -12.01 -17.95 -9.56
N MET A 107 -12.53 -18.25 -8.36
CA MET A 107 -13.32 -19.46 -8.10
C MET A 107 -14.78 -19.34 -8.54
N GLY A 108 -15.26 -18.15 -8.89
CA GLY A 108 -16.63 -17.91 -9.34
C GLY A 108 -17.65 -17.78 -8.19
N THR A 109 -17.20 -17.55 -6.97
CA THR A 109 -18.10 -17.26 -5.84
C THR A 109 -18.56 -15.82 -5.82
N ASN A 110 -17.76 -14.91 -6.37
CA ASN A 110 -18.09 -13.50 -6.55
C ASN A 110 -17.83 -13.09 -8.01
N GLU A 111 -18.57 -12.11 -8.50
CA GLU A 111 -18.34 -11.47 -9.80
C GLU A 111 -17.78 -10.05 -9.67
N ILE A 112 -18.23 -9.31 -8.64
CA ILE A 112 -17.79 -7.95 -8.35
C ILE A 112 -17.79 -7.71 -6.85
N ALA A 113 -16.71 -7.14 -6.32
CA ALA A 113 -16.56 -6.90 -4.90
C ALA A 113 -15.64 -5.70 -4.61
N ILE A 114 -15.71 -5.19 -3.39
CA ILE A 114 -14.85 -4.10 -2.90
C ILE A 114 -13.76 -4.68 -2.00
N ALA A 115 -12.52 -4.24 -2.22
CA ALA A 115 -11.39 -4.49 -1.33
C ALA A 115 -10.72 -3.17 -0.95
N GLY A 116 -10.20 -3.08 0.26
CA GLY A 116 -9.53 -1.85 0.69
C GLY A 116 -8.86 -1.97 2.06
N GLY A 117 -8.54 -0.83 2.63
CA GLY A 117 -7.97 -0.77 3.97
C GLY A 117 -8.02 0.62 4.56
N VAL A 118 -7.93 0.68 5.86
CA VAL A 118 -7.86 1.90 6.66
C VAL A 118 -6.80 1.73 7.74
N GLU A 119 -6.10 2.82 8.01
CA GLU A 119 -5.27 2.92 9.20
C GLU A 119 -5.28 4.35 9.71
N HIS A 120 -5.49 4.50 11.00
CA HIS A 120 -5.46 5.79 11.69
C HIS A 120 -4.44 5.70 12.85
N MET A 121 -3.16 5.85 12.50
CA MET A 121 -2.06 5.69 13.46
C MET A 121 -1.98 6.82 14.49
N GLY A 122 -2.71 7.92 14.24
CA GLY A 122 -2.86 9.03 15.17
C GLY A 122 -3.76 8.68 16.36
N ASN A 123 -4.88 7.99 16.11
CA ASN A 123 -5.85 7.59 17.14
C ASN A 123 -5.58 6.16 17.65
N HIS A 124 -5.03 5.30 16.79
CA HIS A 124 -4.68 3.91 17.08
C HIS A 124 -3.17 3.70 16.86
N PRO A 125 -2.32 4.04 17.85
CA PRO A 125 -0.87 3.89 17.72
C PRO A 125 -0.47 2.43 17.43
N MET A 126 0.62 2.25 16.67
CA MET A 126 1.19 0.92 16.48
C MET A 126 1.42 0.20 17.82
N GLY A 127 0.90 -1.01 17.93
CA GLY A 127 1.00 -1.81 19.15
C GLY A 127 -0.18 -1.65 20.11
N GLU A 128 -1.15 -0.79 19.85
CA GLU A 128 -2.36 -0.71 20.65
C GLU A 128 -3.10 -2.06 20.66
N GLY A 129 -3.40 -2.55 21.87
CA GLY A 129 -4.08 -3.83 22.05
C GLY A 129 -3.24 -5.08 21.71
N MET A 130 -1.97 -4.94 21.36
CA MET A 130 -1.09 -6.07 21.12
C MET A 130 -0.61 -6.69 22.44
N ASP A 131 -0.68 -8.01 22.51
CA ASP A 131 -0.12 -8.83 23.60
C ASP A 131 0.78 -9.92 22.99
N PRO A 132 2.03 -9.60 22.59
CA PRO A 132 2.94 -10.55 21.99
C PRO A 132 3.24 -11.69 22.96
N ASN A 133 3.11 -12.93 22.50
CA ASN A 133 3.41 -14.08 23.32
C ASN A 133 4.87 -14.01 23.81
N PRO A 134 5.12 -14.02 25.16
CA PRO A 134 6.47 -13.90 25.71
C PRO A 134 7.43 -15.02 25.27
N ARG A 135 6.92 -16.12 24.77
CA ARG A 135 7.70 -17.21 24.17
C ARG A 135 8.52 -16.75 22.96
N TYR A 136 8.06 -15.72 22.24
CA TYR A 136 8.84 -15.18 21.13
C TYR A 136 10.29 -14.88 21.54
N LEU A 137 10.47 -14.20 22.65
CA LEU A 137 11.79 -13.82 23.16
C LEU A 137 12.41 -14.94 24.03
N ALA A 138 11.62 -15.58 24.89
CA ALA A 138 12.11 -16.63 25.81
C ALA A 138 12.67 -17.85 25.08
N GLU A 139 12.06 -18.26 23.99
CA GLU A 139 12.49 -19.37 23.14
C GLU A 139 13.36 -18.93 21.94
N ARG A 140 13.70 -17.64 21.87
CA ARG A 140 14.49 -17.05 20.78
C ARG A 140 13.90 -17.32 19.38
N ILE A 141 12.58 -17.34 19.27
CA ILE A 141 11.87 -17.50 17.99
C ILE A 141 12.00 -16.19 17.18
N VAL A 142 11.98 -15.05 17.88
CA VAL A 142 12.07 -13.71 17.32
C VAL A 142 13.07 -12.92 18.16
N GLU A 143 13.98 -12.21 17.51
CA GLU A 143 14.85 -11.25 18.17
C GLU A 143 14.03 -10.01 18.60
N GLN A 144 14.42 -9.37 19.70
CA GLN A 144 13.71 -8.20 20.24
C GLN A 144 13.56 -7.07 19.21
N ASP A 145 14.58 -6.86 18.40
CA ASP A 145 14.59 -5.84 17.34
C ASP A 145 13.49 -6.06 16.28
N ALA A 146 13.05 -7.31 16.08
CA ALA A 146 12.02 -7.64 15.10
C ALA A 146 10.64 -7.05 15.44
N LEU A 147 10.41 -6.66 16.68
CA LEU A 147 9.18 -6.02 17.14
C LEU A 147 9.16 -4.51 16.90
N ALA A 148 10.30 -3.92 16.50
CA ALA A 148 10.44 -2.50 16.22
C ALA A 148 10.86 -2.28 14.76
N MET A 149 9.94 -1.78 13.93
CA MET A 149 10.15 -1.71 12.48
C MET A 149 11.41 -0.94 12.07
N GLY A 150 11.73 0.16 12.73
CA GLY A 150 12.95 0.91 12.45
C GLY A 150 14.23 0.15 12.85
N ALA A 151 14.19 -0.67 13.90
CA ALA A 151 15.29 -1.55 14.26
C ALA A 151 15.52 -2.63 13.20
N THR A 152 14.46 -3.20 12.61
CA THR A 152 14.59 -4.15 11.49
C THR A 152 15.24 -3.50 10.26
N ALA A 153 14.95 -2.23 10.00
CA ALA A 153 15.57 -1.48 8.92
C ALA A 153 17.07 -1.23 9.18
N GLU A 154 17.45 -0.97 10.44
CA GLU A 154 18.88 -0.90 10.84
C GLU A 154 19.59 -2.26 10.64
N ARG A 155 18.92 -3.38 10.92
CA ARG A 155 19.46 -4.73 10.66
C ARG A 155 19.73 -4.98 9.17
N LEU A 156 18.93 -4.42 8.25
CA LEU A 156 19.23 -4.50 6.81
C LEU A 156 20.54 -3.79 6.46
N HIS A 157 20.78 -2.62 7.02
CA HIS A 157 22.04 -1.92 6.86
C HIS A 157 23.24 -2.72 7.40
N ASP A 158 23.04 -3.49 8.47
CA ASP A 158 24.09 -4.34 9.02
C ASP A 158 24.34 -5.58 8.16
N ARG A 159 23.25 -6.20 7.69
CA ARG A 159 23.29 -7.40 6.85
C ARG A 159 23.91 -7.11 5.47
N PHE A 160 23.68 -5.91 4.95
CA PHE A 160 24.12 -5.47 3.62
C PHE A 160 24.90 -4.15 3.73
N PRO A 161 26.21 -4.19 4.04
CA PRO A 161 27.02 -2.98 4.32
C PRO A 161 27.07 -1.97 3.16
N GLN A 162 26.86 -2.41 1.92
CA GLN A 162 26.78 -1.54 0.74
C GLN A 162 25.53 -0.64 0.72
N LEU A 163 24.50 -0.95 1.51
CA LEU A 163 23.31 -0.12 1.70
C LEU A 163 23.63 0.99 2.71
N THR A 164 24.33 2.03 2.26
CA THR A 164 24.75 3.13 3.14
C THR A 164 23.61 4.09 3.46
N LYS A 165 23.76 4.87 4.56
CA LYS A 165 22.83 5.95 4.88
C LYS A 165 22.69 6.94 3.72
N GLU A 166 23.79 7.30 3.10
CA GLU A 166 23.80 8.25 1.98
C GLU A 166 22.95 7.74 0.78
N ARG A 167 23.05 6.45 0.43
CA ARG A 167 22.18 5.86 -0.61
C ARG A 167 20.71 5.93 -0.21
N ALA A 168 20.41 5.59 1.04
CA ALA A 168 19.05 5.65 1.57
C ALA A 168 18.48 7.09 1.56
N ASP A 169 19.28 8.06 1.98
CA ASP A 169 18.91 9.48 1.95
C ASP A 169 18.69 9.98 0.52
N ARG A 170 19.54 9.59 -0.42
CA ARG A 170 19.39 9.94 -1.85
C ARG A 170 18.12 9.35 -2.46
N TYR A 171 17.83 8.08 -2.17
CA TYR A 171 16.58 7.46 -2.58
C TYR A 171 15.37 8.21 -2.02
N ALA A 172 15.40 8.55 -0.73
CA ALA A 172 14.32 9.29 -0.06
C ALA A 172 14.12 10.70 -0.66
N MET A 173 15.20 11.41 -0.94
CA MET A 173 15.14 12.70 -1.65
C MET A 173 14.47 12.54 -3.03
N ASN A 174 14.87 11.52 -3.79
CA ASN A 174 14.28 11.23 -5.11
C ASN A 174 12.78 10.91 -5.02
N SER A 175 12.33 10.20 -3.98
CA SER A 175 10.90 9.95 -3.74
C SER A 175 10.13 11.27 -3.55
N GLN A 176 10.66 12.23 -2.78
CA GLN A 176 10.08 13.55 -2.61
C GLN A 176 10.01 14.33 -3.93
N VAL A 177 11.07 14.31 -4.72
CA VAL A 177 11.14 14.98 -6.03
C VAL A 177 10.11 14.39 -7.00
N LYS A 178 10.04 13.06 -7.11
CA LYS A 178 9.06 12.35 -7.95
C LYS A 178 7.63 12.68 -7.53
N THR A 179 7.36 12.70 -6.22
CA THR A 179 6.04 13.07 -5.67
C THR A 179 5.67 14.50 -6.00
N ALA A 180 6.57 15.46 -5.78
CA ALA A 180 6.34 16.87 -6.09
C ALA A 180 6.01 17.08 -7.59
N LYS A 181 6.75 16.40 -8.47
CA LYS A 181 6.49 16.41 -9.91
C LYS A 181 5.10 15.84 -10.24
N ALA A 182 4.75 14.69 -9.65
CA ALA A 182 3.46 14.04 -9.89
C ALA A 182 2.29 14.90 -9.40
N TYR A 183 2.45 15.65 -8.31
CA TYR A 183 1.48 16.64 -7.84
C TYR A 183 1.36 17.83 -8.81
N ALA A 184 2.49 18.38 -9.26
CA ALA A 184 2.49 19.50 -10.21
C ALA A 184 1.83 19.15 -11.56
N GLU A 185 1.92 17.88 -11.97
CA GLU A 185 1.30 17.34 -13.17
C GLU A 185 -0.17 16.88 -12.97
N GLY A 186 -0.74 17.06 -11.79
CA GLY A 186 -2.13 16.66 -11.47
C GLY A 186 -2.37 15.15 -11.43
N LYS A 187 -1.32 14.34 -11.41
CA LYS A 187 -1.41 12.88 -11.51
C LYS A 187 -1.94 12.22 -10.23
N ILE A 188 -1.54 12.74 -9.06
CA ILE A 188 -1.94 12.18 -7.76
C ILE A 188 -3.37 12.56 -7.41
N GLN A 189 -3.76 13.81 -7.71
CA GLN A 189 -5.08 14.35 -7.37
C GLN A 189 -6.23 13.56 -7.97
N ARG A 190 -6.01 12.85 -9.08
CA ARG A 190 -7.02 11.98 -9.74
C ARG A 190 -7.49 10.84 -8.86
N ASP A 191 -6.66 10.39 -7.94
CA ASP A 191 -6.93 9.24 -7.07
C ASP A 191 -7.57 9.66 -5.74
N LEU A 192 -7.47 10.97 -5.42
CA LEU A 192 -7.90 11.51 -4.13
C LEU A 192 -9.40 11.80 -4.13
N ILE A 193 -10.06 11.31 -3.10
CA ILE A 193 -11.43 11.71 -2.78
C ILE A 193 -11.37 12.85 -1.76
N PRO A 194 -11.87 14.05 -2.07
CA PRO A 194 -11.95 15.13 -1.10
C PRO A 194 -12.65 14.66 0.17
N THR A 195 -12.00 14.83 1.31
CA THR A 195 -12.40 14.20 2.56
C THR A 195 -12.57 15.26 3.64
N ALA A 196 -13.71 15.24 4.34
CA ALA A 196 -13.86 16.07 5.52
C ALA A 196 -12.83 15.65 6.58
N ALA A 197 -12.07 16.62 7.04
CA ALA A 197 -10.98 16.43 8.00
C ALA A 197 -11.26 17.31 9.23
N ARG A 198 -11.09 16.75 10.41
CA ARG A 198 -11.26 17.45 11.68
C ARG A 198 -9.93 17.39 12.42
N SER A 199 -9.31 18.55 12.63
CA SER A 199 -8.04 18.66 13.35
C SER A 199 -8.18 18.40 14.85
N ALA A 200 -7.05 18.37 15.56
CA ALA A 200 -7.02 18.27 17.03
C ALA A 200 -7.75 19.42 17.72
N GLU A 201 -7.74 20.62 17.13
CA GLU A 201 -8.46 21.81 17.60
C GLU A 201 -9.96 21.76 17.21
N LEU A 202 -10.42 20.62 16.70
CA LEU A 202 -11.80 20.36 16.27
C LEU A 202 -12.30 21.29 15.14
N CYS A 203 -11.37 21.88 14.37
CA CYS A 203 -11.70 22.66 13.18
C CYS A 203 -11.94 21.73 11.99
N TRP A 204 -13.04 21.96 11.27
CA TRP A 204 -13.36 21.24 10.05
C TRP A 204 -12.72 21.88 8.83
N THR A 205 -12.11 21.06 7.99
CA THR A 205 -11.56 21.43 6.68
C THR A 205 -11.91 20.36 5.65
N VAL A 206 -11.59 20.61 4.38
CA VAL A 206 -11.64 19.59 3.32
C VAL A 206 -10.21 19.26 2.91
N ALA A 207 -9.78 18.06 3.21
CA ALA A 207 -8.50 17.54 2.75
C ALA A 207 -8.59 17.20 1.26
N THR A 208 -7.70 17.77 0.45
CA THR A 208 -7.61 17.55 -1.01
C THR A 208 -6.21 17.15 -1.47
N ALA A 209 -5.24 17.12 -0.55
CA ALA A 209 -3.86 16.75 -0.80
C ALA A 209 -3.27 16.01 0.42
N ASP A 210 -2.24 15.19 0.19
CA ASP A 210 -1.48 14.54 1.26
C ASP A 210 -0.75 15.57 2.12
N GLU A 211 -0.68 15.32 3.42
CA GLU A 211 -0.10 16.26 4.39
C GLU A 211 1.42 16.10 4.53
N ALA A 212 1.97 14.95 4.13
CA ALA A 212 3.36 14.60 4.42
C ALA A 212 4.41 15.11 3.41
N PRO A 213 4.12 15.39 2.12
CA PRO A 213 5.15 15.72 1.12
C PRO A 213 6.02 16.93 1.51
N ARG A 214 7.32 16.84 1.24
CA ARG A 214 8.35 17.84 1.55
C ARG A 214 9.20 18.13 0.31
N PRO A 215 8.71 18.89 -0.66
CA PRO A 215 9.38 19.12 -1.94
C PRO A 215 10.74 19.85 -1.82
N GLN A 216 11.01 20.49 -0.68
CA GLN A 216 12.29 21.18 -0.41
C GLN A 216 13.33 20.30 0.29
N THR A 217 13.14 18.97 0.32
CA THR A 217 14.11 18.06 0.93
C THR A 217 15.47 18.13 0.22
N THR A 218 16.55 18.28 0.99
CA THR A 218 17.93 18.29 0.49
C THR A 218 18.77 17.20 1.15
N MET A 219 19.89 16.83 0.52
CA MET A 219 20.81 15.84 1.09
C MET A 219 21.43 16.31 2.41
N GLU A 220 21.76 17.59 2.54
CA GLU A 220 22.30 18.20 3.78
C GLU A 220 21.28 18.11 4.91
N GLY A 221 20.01 18.42 4.60
CA GLY A 221 18.91 18.30 5.59
C GLY A 221 18.74 16.86 6.07
N LEU A 222 18.79 15.88 5.16
CA LEU A 222 18.69 14.45 5.50
C LEU A 222 19.89 13.95 6.30
N ALA A 223 21.11 14.36 5.93
CA ALA A 223 22.33 13.95 6.61
C ALA A 223 22.33 14.35 8.09
N GLY A 224 21.76 15.53 8.43
CA GLY A 224 21.67 16.07 9.76
C GLY A 224 20.58 15.47 10.67
N LEU A 225 19.71 14.59 10.15
CA LEU A 225 18.62 14.01 10.94
C LEU A 225 19.11 12.99 11.97
N LYS A 226 18.47 12.99 13.14
CA LYS A 226 18.73 12.02 14.21
C LYS A 226 18.31 10.61 13.79
N THR A 227 18.99 9.61 14.36
CA THR A 227 18.75 8.18 14.18
C THR A 227 18.02 7.63 15.42
N PRO A 228 16.66 7.63 15.46
CA PRO A 228 15.90 7.39 16.67
C PRO A 228 15.92 5.93 17.13
N PHE A 229 16.27 4.98 16.27
CA PHE A 229 16.16 3.55 16.57
C PHE A 229 17.40 2.97 17.24
N ARG A 230 18.57 3.59 17.03
CA ARG A 230 19.80 3.28 17.77
C ARG A 230 20.84 4.43 17.67
N PRO A 231 21.77 4.55 18.65
CA PRO A 231 22.90 5.46 18.51
C PRO A 231 23.74 5.16 17.28
N ALA A 232 24.19 6.20 16.58
CA ALA A 232 24.96 6.09 15.32
C ALA A 232 24.30 5.18 14.26
N GLY A 233 22.96 5.15 14.24
CA GLY A 233 22.18 4.41 13.24
C GLY A 233 22.22 5.07 11.86
N ARG A 234 21.48 4.49 10.94
CA ARG A 234 21.38 4.96 9.53
C ARG A 234 19.94 5.27 9.12
N VAL A 235 18.97 4.79 9.90
CA VAL A 235 17.53 5.02 9.68
C VAL A 235 17.10 6.30 10.37
N THR A 236 16.47 7.19 9.62
CA THR A 236 16.01 8.51 10.08
C THR A 236 14.57 8.76 9.67
N PRO A 237 13.87 9.73 10.28
CA PRO A 237 12.54 10.14 9.80
C PRO A 237 12.52 10.66 8.35
N GLY A 238 13.66 11.01 7.79
CA GLY A 238 13.79 11.50 6.41
C GLY A 238 13.94 10.40 5.38
N ASN A 239 14.43 9.20 5.76
CA ASN A 239 14.60 8.05 4.88
C ASN A 239 13.65 6.89 5.23
N SER A 240 12.58 7.21 5.93
CA SER A 240 11.49 6.31 6.34
C SER A 240 10.14 6.94 6.03
N SER A 241 9.11 6.12 5.88
CA SER A 241 7.73 6.63 5.90
C SER A 241 7.35 7.15 7.28
N GLY A 242 6.44 8.12 7.31
CA GLY A 242 5.87 8.62 8.56
C GLY A 242 4.81 7.69 9.15
N LEU A 243 4.33 8.02 10.34
CA LEU A 243 3.08 7.50 10.89
C LEU A 243 1.92 8.29 10.28
N ASN A 244 0.98 7.61 9.67
CA ASN A 244 -0.02 8.26 8.82
C ASN A 244 -1.43 7.69 9.01
N ASP A 245 -2.40 8.49 8.61
CA ASP A 245 -3.82 8.21 8.67
C ASP A 245 -4.39 8.24 7.26
N GLY A 246 -5.26 7.28 6.91
CA GLY A 246 -5.92 7.28 5.62
C GLY A 246 -6.60 5.97 5.26
N ALA A 247 -7.45 6.04 4.24
CA ALA A 247 -8.23 4.91 3.75
C ALA A 247 -8.13 4.77 2.23
N THR A 248 -8.30 3.55 1.77
CA THR A 248 -8.33 3.19 0.34
C THR A 248 -9.46 2.21 0.06
N ALA A 249 -10.02 2.28 -1.14
CA ALA A 249 -10.99 1.30 -1.63
C ALA A 249 -10.75 1.02 -3.12
N ALA A 250 -10.98 -0.22 -3.54
CA ALA A 250 -10.84 -0.68 -4.91
C ALA A 250 -12.01 -1.59 -5.30
N ILE A 251 -12.46 -1.54 -6.54
CA ILE A 251 -13.40 -2.49 -7.14
C ILE A 251 -12.61 -3.52 -7.94
N LEU A 252 -12.84 -4.77 -7.60
CA LEU A 252 -12.37 -5.93 -8.36
C LEU A 252 -13.59 -6.63 -8.99
N ALA A 253 -13.42 -7.13 -10.21
CA ALA A 253 -14.45 -7.89 -10.89
C ALA A 253 -13.86 -9.04 -11.69
N SER A 254 -14.70 -9.99 -12.11
CA SER A 254 -14.36 -10.85 -13.22
C SER A 254 -14.26 -10.00 -14.50
N GLU A 255 -13.38 -10.38 -15.44
CA GLU A 255 -13.26 -9.67 -16.71
C GLU A 255 -14.59 -9.65 -17.46
N GLU A 256 -15.32 -10.77 -17.43
CA GLU A 256 -16.63 -10.92 -18.04
C GLU A 256 -17.63 -9.91 -17.46
N LYS A 257 -17.68 -9.78 -16.13
CA LYS A 257 -18.59 -8.84 -15.46
C LYS A 257 -18.21 -7.39 -15.71
N ALA A 258 -16.93 -7.10 -15.74
CA ALA A 258 -16.43 -5.75 -16.07
C ALA A 258 -16.85 -5.34 -17.48
N LEU A 259 -16.72 -6.24 -18.48
CA LEU A 259 -17.14 -6.00 -19.86
C LEU A 259 -18.65 -5.89 -19.99
N GLU A 260 -19.44 -6.76 -19.31
CA GLU A 260 -20.91 -6.70 -19.27
C GLU A 260 -21.42 -5.34 -18.81
N LEU A 261 -20.79 -4.77 -17.75
CA LEU A 261 -21.16 -3.48 -17.18
C LEU A 261 -20.52 -2.28 -17.91
N GLY A 262 -19.72 -2.51 -18.95
CA GLY A 262 -19.01 -1.44 -19.66
C GLY A 262 -17.96 -0.73 -18.82
N LEU A 263 -17.37 -1.41 -17.83
CA LEU A 263 -16.39 -0.85 -16.92
C LEU A 263 -15.01 -0.77 -17.60
N THR A 264 -14.25 0.25 -17.24
CA THR A 264 -12.86 0.36 -17.67
C THR A 264 -11.99 -0.58 -16.85
N ILE A 265 -11.22 -1.45 -17.51
CA ILE A 265 -10.25 -2.32 -16.86
C ILE A 265 -8.92 -1.57 -16.75
N LYS A 266 -8.43 -1.39 -15.52
CA LYS A 266 -7.16 -0.68 -15.23
C LYS A 266 -5.96 -1.60 -15.14
N ALA A 267 -6.15 -2.83 -14.68
CA ALA A 267 -5.11 -3.86 -14.61
C ALA A 267 -5.77 -5.25 -14.55
N LYS A 268 -5.08 -6.28 -15.06
CA LYS A 268 -5.48 -7.69 -14.94
C LYS A 268 -4.52 -8.37 -13.94
N MET A 269 -5.05 -9.09 -12.97
CA MET A 269 -4.21 -9.84 -12.03
C MET A 269 -3.67 -11.10 -12.73
N VAL A 270 -2.34 -11.22 -12.78
CA VAL A 270 -1.67 -12.42 -13.29
C VAL A 270 -1.51 -13.46 -12.20
N THR A 271 -0.90 -13.06 -11.09
CA THR A 271 -0.71 -13.91 -9.90
C THR A 271 -0.30 -13.05 -8.70
N TYR A 272 -0.28 -13.69 -7.52
CA TYR A 272 0.27 -13.10 -6.32
C TYR A 272 1.01 -14.13 -5.47
N ALA A 273 1.91 -13.65 -4.63
CA ALA A 273 2.60 -14.49 -3.66
C ALA A 273 2.90 -13.74 -2.37
N PHE A 274 2.84 -14.46 -1.27
CA PHE A 274 3.40 -14.05 0.02
C PHE A 274 4.53 -14.99 0.40
N ALA A 275 5.54 -14.46 1.10
CA ALA A 275 6.68 -15.21 1.58
C ALA A 275 7.12 -14.71 2.94
N GLY A 276 7.73 -15.58 3.74
CA GLY A 276 8.36 -15.25 5.02
C GLY A 276 9.88 -15.11 4.89
N VAL A 277 10.45 -14.31 5.79
CA VAL A 277 11.91 -14.18 6.02
C VAL A 277 12.15 -14.09 7.53
N GLU A 278 13.41 -14.04 7.94
CA GLU A 278 13.75 -13.77 9.34
C GLU A 278 13.05 -12.47 9.79
N PRO A 279 12.33 -12.47 10.93
CA PRO A 279 11.54 -11.33 11.39
C PRO A 279 12.34 -10.03 11.54
N GLU A 280 13.60 -10.11 11.97
CA GLU A 280 14.50 -8.98 12.18
C GLU A 280 14.99 -8.30 10.88
N ILE A 281 14.77 -8.92 9.71
CA ILE A 281 15.04 -8.33 8.39
C ILE A 281 13.79 -8.26 7.52
N MET A 282 12.63 -7.95 8.12
CA MET A 282 11.33 -7.92 7.43
C MET A 282 11.34 -7.12 6.12
N GLY A 283 12.15 -6.08 6.03
CA GLY A 283 12.27 -5.26 4.82
C GLY A 283 12.79 -6.02 3.59
N TYR A 284 13.41 -7.21 3.77
CA TYR A 284 13.81 -8.09 2.68
C TYR A 284 12.66 -8.98 2.15
N GLY A 285 11.53 -9.03 2.84
CA GLY A 285 10.35 -9.83 2.48
C GLY A 285 9.87 -9.69 1.03
N PRO A 286 9.89 -8.48 0.41
CA PRO A 286 9.56 -8.30 -1.00
C PRO A 286 10.36 -9.16 -1.97
N VAL A 287 11.61 -9.49 -1.65
CA VAL A 287 12.49 -10.30 -2.51
C VAL A 287 11.94 -11.71 -2.70
N PRO A 288 11.81 -12.57 -1.66
CA PRO A 288 11.30 -13.93 -1.86
C PRO A 288 9.83 -13.96 -2.32
N SER A 289 9.00 -12.99 -1.95
CA SER A 289 7.62 -12.93 -2.48
C SER A 289 7.61 -12.62 -3.99
N THR A 290 8.49 -11.75 -4.48
CA THR A 290 8.63 -11.46 -5.91
C THR A 290 9.19 -12.66 -6.66
N ILE A 291 10.25 -13.31 -6.18
CA ILE A 291 10.79 -14.55 -6.77
C ILE A 291 9.69 -15.60 -6.92
N LYS A 292 8.89 -15.80 -5.86
CA LYS A 292 7.80 -16.76 -5.87
C LYS A 292 6.72 -16.39 -6.89
N ALA A 293 6.32 -15.12 -6.96
CA ALA A 293 5.32 -14.64 -7.91
C ALA A 293 5.80 -14.76 -9.37
N LEU A 294 7.04 -14.38 -9.66
CA LEU A 294 7.66 -14.52 -10.98
C LEU A 294 7.69 -15.98 -11.42
N LYS A 295 8.09 -16.88 -10.52
CA LYS A 295 8.08 -18.33 -10.81
C LYS A 295 6.69 -18.85 -11.15
N GLN A 296 5.66 -18.43 -10.40
CA GLN A 296 4.27 -18.83 -10.65
C GLN A 296 3.75 -18.32 -12.00
N ALA A 297 4.15 -17.11 -12.40
CA ALA A 297 3.78 -16.51 -13.69
C ALA A 297 4.64 -17.00 -14.86
N ASN A 298 5.70 -17.78 -14.61
CA ASN A 298 6.73 -18.13 -15.60
C ASN A 298 7.36 -16.88 -16.25
N LEU A 299 7.61 -15.84 -15.44
CA LEU A 299 8.22 -14.57 -15.86
C LEU A 299 9.60 -14.42 -15.20
N LYS A 300 10.41 -13.55 -15.79
CA LYS A 300 11.67 -13.08 -15.25
C LYS A 300 11.54 -11.61 -14.79
N ILE A 301 12.50 -11.14 -14.02
CA ILE A 301 12.47 -9.74 -13.53
C ILE A 301 12.61 -8.73 -14.70
N GLU A 302 13.26 -9.11 -15.78
CA GLU A 302 13.44 -8.33 -17.01
C GLU A 302 12.12 -8.12 -17.76
N ASP A 303 11.12 -9.01 -17.59
CA ASP A 303 9.79 -8.88 -18.18
C ASP A 303 8.94 -7.79 -17.50
N ILE A 304 9.38 -7.31 -16.33
CA ILE A 304 8.67 -6.33 -15.54
C ILE A 304 9.06 -4.90 -15.96
N GLY A 305 8.10 -4.20 -16.54
CA GLY A 305 8.29 -2.83 -17.00
C GLY A 305 7.88 -1.74 -16.00
N ALA A 306 7.26 -2.09 -14.86
CA ALA A 306 6.88 -1.14 -13.82
C ALA A 306 6.94 -1.77 -12.42
N PHE A 307 7.52 -1.05 -11.48
CA PHE A 307 7.72 -1.49 -10.09
C PHE A 307 7.11 -0.48 -9.13
N GLU A 308 6.05 -0.85 -8.43
CA GLU A 308 5.51 -0.12 -7.30
C GLU A 308 5.87 -0.85 -6.02
N ILE A 309 6.93 -0.39 -5.39
CA ILE A 309 7.51 -0.94 -4.15
C ILE A 309 7.12 -0.01 -3.01
N ASN A 310 6.47 -0.52 -1.97
CA ASN A 310 6.17 0.30 -0.81
C ASN A 310 7.46 0.76 -0.13
N GLU A 311 7.55 2.05 0.18
CA GLU A 311 8.72 2.69 0.77
C GLU A 311 8.54 2.84 2.29
N ALA A 312 8.42 1.71 3.01
CA ALA A 312 8.41 1.77 4.47
C ALA A 312 9.73 2.37 5.00
N PHE A 313 10.83 1.95 4.39
CA PHE A 313 12.19 2.47 4.62
C PHE A 313 12.96 2.48 3.28
N ALA A 314 13.76 3.51 3.04
CA ALA A 314 14.57 3.59 1.83
C ALA A 314 15.54 2.39 1.71
N VAL A 315 16.18 1.97 2.82
CA VAL A 315 17.08 0.81 2.85
C VAL A 315 16.41 -0.46 2.38
N GLN A 316 15.13 -0.66 2.70
CA GLN A 316 14.35 -1.82 2.29
C GLN A 316 14.13 -1.83 0.78
N VAL A 317 13.88 -0.66 0.16
CA VAL A 317 13.72 -0.57 -1.29
C VAL A 317 15.04 -0.82 -2.00
N ILE A 318 16.13 -0.16 -1.58
CA ILE A 318 17.44 -0.38 -2.21
C ILE A 318 17.97 -1.81 -2.00
N ALA A 319 17.59 -2.51 -0.92
CA ALA A 319 17.90 -3.93 -0.74
C ALA A 319 17.20 -4.81 -1.81
N PHE A 320 15.95 -4.48 -2.14
CA PHE A 320 15.23 -5.14 -3.22
C PHE A 320 15.89 -4.84 -4.58
N LEU A 321 16.21 -3.58 -4.85
CA LEU A 321 16.85 -3.17 -6.11
C LEU A 321 18.20 -3.85 -6.32
N ASP A 322 19.06 -3.86 -5.28
CA ASP A 322 20.36 -4.56 -5.32
C ASP A 322 20.20 -6.05 -5.62
N HIS A 323 19.20 -6.71 -4.99
CA HIS A 323 18.99 -8.14 -5.22
C HIS A 323 18.68 -8.47 -6.68
N PHE A 324 17.91 -7.62 -7.35
CA PHE A 324 17.51 -7.83 -8.75
C PHE A 324 18.40 -7.09 -9.76
N GLY A 325 19.47 -6.45 -9.34
CA GLY A 325 20.38 -5.70 -10.22
C GLY A 325 19.72 -4.48 -10.88
N ILE A 326 18.76 -3.85 -10.20
CA ILE A 326 18.05 -2.65 -10.65
C ILE A 326 18.72 -1.41 -10.04
N ALA A 327 18.95 -0.38 -10.85
CA ALA A 327 19.57 0.87 -10.39
C ALA A 327 18.64 1.65 -9.42
N ASP A 328 19.21 2.37 -8.45
CA ASP A 328 18.45 3.15 -7.45
C ASP A 328 17.59 4.27 -8.09
N ASP A 329 17.96 4.72 -9.27
CA ASP A 329 17.30 5.76 -10.06
C ASP A 329 16.56 5.23 -11.30
N ASP A 330 16.37 3.91 -11.39
CA ASP A 330 15.62 3.29 -12.50
C ASP A 330 14.24 3.94 -12.64
N PRO A 331 13.90 4.51 -13.81
CA PRO A 331 12.63 5.22 -14.01
C PRO A 331 11.39 4.34 -13.89
N ARG A 332 11.54 3.02 -13.98
CA ARG A 332 10.44 2.05 -13.79
C ARG A 332 10.03 1.91 -12.32
N VAL A 333 10.88 2.36 -11.36
CA VAL A 333 10.66 2.19 -9.92
C VAL A 333 9.98 3.43 -9.34
N ASN A 334 8.79 3.24 -8.77
CA ASN A 334 8.01 4.29 -8.10
C ASN A 334 8.04 5.63 -8.87
N PRO A 335 7.56 5.66 -10.12
CA PRO A 335 7.73 6.85 -10.98
C PRO A 335 7.02 8.10 -10.46
N TYR A 336 6.07 7.95 -9.54
CA TYR A 336 5.31 9.03 -8.91
C TYR A 336 5.72 9.29 -7.45
N GLY A 337 6.86 8.74 -7.02
CA GLY A 337 7.26 8.70 -5.63
C GLY A 337 6.44 7.69 -4.82
N GLY A 338 6.65 7.64 -3.51
CA GLY A 338 6.04 6.61 -2.67
C GLY A 338 5.83 7.03 -1.22
N ALA A 339 5.79 6.05 -0.33
CA ALA A 339 5.39 6.21 1.06
C ALA A 339 6.30 7.13 1.89
N ILE A 340 7.56 7.27 1.53
CA ILE A 340 8.47 8.23 2.19
C ILE A 340 7.94 9.66 2.03
N ALA A 341 7.35 9.96 0.87
CA ALA A 341 6.82 11.28 0.58
C ALA A 341 5.34 11.42 0.96
N VAL A 342 4.46 10.50 0.51
CA VAL A 342 3.01 10.65 0.72
C VAL A 342 2.51 10.04 2.03
N GLY A 343 3.29 9.14 2.66
CA GLY A 343 2.90 8.46 3.89
C GLY A 343 2.55 6.97 3.70
N HIS A 344 2.47 6.28 4.84
CA HIS A 344 2.21 4.84 4.92
C HIS A 344 1.18 4.51 6.01
N PRO A 345 -0.12 4.78 5.77
CA PRO A 345 -1.17 4.24 6.64
C PRO A 345 -1.25 2.72 6.42
N LEU A 346 -0.55 1.96 7.23
CA LEU A 346 -0.17 0.54 7.10
C LEU A 346 -1.10 -0.28 6.19
N ALA A 347 -2.28 -0.64 6.73
CA ALA A 347 -3.20 -1.55 6.05
C ALA A 347 -3.82 -0.97 4.77
N SER A 348 -3.81 0.34 4.55
CA SER A 348 -4.39 0.96 3.34
C SER A 348 -3.42 1.01 2.16
N SER A 349 -2.11 0.88 2.40
CA SER A 349 -1.07 1.21 1.40
C SER A 349 -1.06 0.31 0.16
N GLY A 350 -1.53 -0.94 0.26
CA GLY A 350 -1.55 -1.87 -0.88
C GLY A 350 -2.33 -1.35 -2.07
N VAL A 351 -3.49 -0.73 -1.86
CA VAL A 351 -4.30 -0.14 -2.95
C VAL A 351 -3.65 1.12 -3.51
N ARG A 352 -2.93 1.92 -2.69
CA ARG A 352 -2.16 3.06 -3.20
C ARG A 352 -1.09 2.63 -4.22
N LEU A 353 -0.41 1.49 -4.01
CA LEU A 353 0.52 0.94 -5.00
C LEU A 353 -0.21 0.59 -6.32
N MET A 354 -1.40 -0.02 -6.21
CA MET A 354 -2.21 -0.37 -7.39
C MET A 354 -2.63 0.87 -8.18
N LEU A 355 -2.99 1.97 -7.51
CA LEU A 355 -3.34 3.25 -8.13
C LEU A 355 -2.17 3.80 -8.97
N ASN A 356 -0.97 3.81 -8.41
CA ASN A 356 0.22 4.25 -9.11
C ASN A 356 0.53 3.36 -10.32
N LEU A 357 0.45 2.02 -10.15
CA LEU A 357 0.69 1.08 -11.25
C LEU A 357 -0.34 1.24 -12.37
N ALA A 358 -1.63 1.38 -12.04
CA ALA A 358 -2.69 1.60 -13.03
C ALA A 358 -2.44 2.88 -13.84
N ARG A 359 -1.94 3.94 -13.19
CA ARG A 359 -1.55 5.20 -13.85
C ARG A 359 -0.35 5.01 -14.79
N THR A 360 0.62 4.17 -14.41
CA THR A 360 1.73 3.78 -15.29
C THR A 360 1.21 3.04 -16.51
N PHE A 361 0.33 2.07 -16.34
CA PHE A 361 -0.27 1.33 -17.46
C PHE A 361 -1.08 2.22 -18.41
N GLU A 362 -1.81 3.20 -17.87
CA GLU A 362 -2.55 4.19 -18.68
C GLU A 362 -1.61 5.06 -19.53
N SER A 363 -0.49 5.48 -18.96
CA SER A 363 0.45 6.42 -19.61
C SER A 363 1.52 5.74 -20.47
N GLN A 364 1.77 4.44 -20.27
CA GLN A 364 2.84 3.67 -20.91
C GLN A 364 2.26 2.34 -21.48
N PRO A 365 1.57 2.39 -22.64
CA PRO A 365 0.94 1.20 -23.24
C PRO A 365 1.95 0.16 -23.75
N GLU A 366 3.23 0.48 -23.82
CA GLU A 366 4.33 -0.45 -24.11
C GLU A 366 4.74 -1.31 -22.90
N VAL A 367 4.39 -0.92 -21.69
CA VAL A 367 4.62 -1.72 -20.48
C VAL A 367 3.57 -2.82 -20.40
N ARG A 368 4.00 -4.08 -20.47
CA ARG A 368 3.10 -5.24 -20.37
C ARG A 368 2.85 -5.65 -18.93
N TYR A 369 3.89 -5.90 -18.17
CA TYR A 369 3.78 -6.38 -16.80
C TYR A 369 4.31 -5.35 -15.81
N GLY A 370 3.64 -5.26 -14.66
CA GLY A 370 4.09 -4.50 -13.52
C GLY A 370 3.86 -5.25 -12.22
N ILE A 371 4.58 -4.88 -11.18
CA ILE A 371 4.40 -5.44 -9.84
C ILE A 371 4.00 -4.38 -8.83
N THR A 372 3.19 -4.80 -7.86
CA THR A 372 3.03 -4.11 -6.57
C THR A 372 3.62 -5.00 -5.50
N THR A 373 4.56 -4.50 -4.71
CA THR A 373 5.24 -5.29 -3.67
C THR A 373 5.50 -4.49 -2.42
N MET A 374 5.51 -5.16 -1.26
CA MET A 374 5.72 -4.51 0.02
C MET A 374 6.26 -5.46 1.08
N CYS A 375 7.05 -4.91 2.00
CA CYS A 375 7.47 -5.58 3.23
C CYS A 375 6.32 -5.57 4.24
N ILE A 376 6.36 -6.52 5.16
CA ILE A 376 5.32 -6.73 6.17
C ILE A 376 6.02 -7.07 7.48
N GLY A 377 5.56 -6.50 8.57
CA GLY A 377 6.10 -6.78 9.90
C GLY A 377 6.19 -8.29 10.23
N LEU A 378 7.02 -8.66 11.19
CA LEU A 378 7.35 -10.04 11.56
C LEU A 378 7.91 -10.88 10.39
N GLY A 379 8.65 -10.26 9.48
CA GLY A 379 9.41 -10.98 8.46
C GLY A 379 8.56 -11.58 7.35
N MET A 380 7.75 -10.76 6.68
CA MET A 380 6.97 -11.20 5.52
C MET A 380 7.11 -10.22 4.37
N GLY A 381 6.76 -10.67 3.16
CA GLY A 381 6.59 -9.85 1.98
C GLY A 381 5.41 -10.30 1.14
N GLY A 382 4.81 -9.36 0.40
CA GLY A 382 3.71 -9.64 -0.51
C GLY A 382 3.96 -8.99 -1.86
N THR A 383 3.70 -9.73 -2.94
CA THR A 383 3.86 -9.26 -4.33
C THR A 383 2.65 -9.70 -5.16
N VAL A 384 2.14 -8.78 -5.97
CA VAL A 384 1.15 -9.08 -7.01
C VAL A 384 1.71 -8.67 -8.35
N ILE A 385 1.60 -9.54 -9.35
CA ILE A 385 1.93 -9.26 -10.75
C ILE A 385 0.66 -8.90 -11.49
N TRP A 386 0.70 -7.80 -12.22
CA TRP A 386 -0.39 -7.25 -13.00
C TRP A 386 -0.02 -7.17 -14.47
N GLU A 387 -0.98 -7.40 -15.36
CA GLU A 387 -0.85 -7.18 -16.78
C GLU A 387 -1.63 -5.93 -17.19
N ASN A 388 -1.01 -5.12 -18.04
CA ASN A 388 -1.62 -3.92 -18.61
C ASN A 388 -2.69 -4.31 -19.65
N PRO A 389 -3.96 -3.97 -19.44
CA PRO A 389 -5.02 -4.27 -20.40
C PRO A 389 -4.85 -3.51 -21.72
N ASN A 390 -4.06 -2.44 -21.75
CA ASN A 390 -3.81 -1.60 -22.91
C ASN A 390 -2.51 -1.95 -23.64
N PHE A 391 -1.85 -3.05 -23.28
CA PHE A 391 -0.58 -3.44 -23.90
C PHE A 391 -0.72 -3.64 -25.41
N LYS A 392 0.08 -2.91 -26.19
CA LYS A 392 0.01 -2.91 -27.66
C LYS A 392 1.16 -3.67 -28.34
N GLY A 393 1.94 -4.45 -27.59
CA GLY A 393 3.17 -5.07 -28.09
C GLY A 393 4.32 -4.07 -28.22
N ALA A 394 5.55 -4.53 -28.19
CA ALA A 394 6.69 -3.71 -28.62
C ALA A 394 6.58 -3.49 -30.15
N LYS A 395 6.63 -2.23 -30.57
CA LYS A 395 6.73 -1.87 -32.01
C LYS A 395 8.07 -2.30 -32.58
#